data_3f77edad185dbf79f5310cbb20875975
#
_entry.id   3f77edad185dbf79f5310cbb20875975
#
_cell.length_a   1.000
_cell.length_b   1.000
_cell.length_c   1.000
_cell.angle_alpha   90.00
_cell.angle_beta   90.00
_cell.angle_gamma   90.00
#
_symmetry.space_group_name_H-M   'P 1'
#
loop_
_entity.id
_entity.type
_entity.pdbx_description
1 polymer ?
#
loop_
_entity_poly.entity_id
_entity_poly.type
_entity_poly.pdbx_seq_one_letter_code
_entity_poly.pdbx_strand_id
1 'polypeptide(L)'
;MDKNNQLETAPIGKLVFKLAIPTVMAQLVNLLYNIVDRIYVGRIPEIGSLSLAGLGVTFPIILLVSAFAMLAGMGGASRAAVSMGEKDNDKAEKILGNCTMLLIIFSVVLAVVFMLTKNQILMKFGASEATLPYASDYIS
;
A
#
# COMPACT_ATOMS: atom_id res chain seq x y z
N MET A 1 33.66 -4.62 8.10
CA MET A 1 33.31 -3.19 8.00
C MET A 1 31.80 -3.10 8.18
N ASP A 2 31.33 -2.70 9.35
CA ASP A 2 29.94 -2.71 9.76
C ASP A 2 29.11 -1.70 8.95
N LYS A 3 28.00 -2.18 8.36
CA LYS A 3 27.04 -1.34 7.63
C LYS A 3 26.50 -0.17 8.47
N ASN A 4 26.51 -0.31 9.79
CA ASN A 4 26.04 0.72 10.72
C ASN A 4 26.94 1.97 10.77
N ASN A 5 28.26 1.82 10.61
CA ASN A 5 29.18 2.96 10.60
C ASN A 5 29.07 3.86 9.36
N GLN A 6 28.50 3.36 8.25
CA GLN A 6 28.32 4.17 7.05
C GLN A 6 27.14 5.16 7.18
N LEU A 7 26.16 4.86 8.04
CA LEU A 7 25.01 5.73 8.25
C LEU A 7 25.36 6.95 9.13
N GLU A 8 26.34 6.80 10.04
CA GLU A 8 26.74 7.87 10.97
C GLU A 8 27.76 8.84 10.34
N THR A 9 28.60 8.41 9.39
CA THR A 9 29.73 9.19 8.90
C THR A 9 29.63 9.66 7.44
N ALA A 10 28.69 9.15 6.67
CA ALA A 10 28.53 9.53 5.27
C ALA A 10 27.84 10.90 5.11
N PRO A 11 28.25 11.73 4.14
CA PRO A 11 27.54 12.97 3.85
C PRO A 11 26.09 12.66 3.44
N ILE A 12 25.15 13.38 4.07
CA ILE A 12 23.70 13.16 3.97
C ILE A 12 23.22 13.03 2.51
N GLY A 13 23.73 13.89 1.62
CA GLY A 13 23.38 13.85 0.20
C GLY A 13 23.70 12.51 -0.47
N LYS A 14 24.91 11.95 -0.21
CA LYS A 14 25.34 10.67 -0.78
C LYS A 14 24.50 9.50 -0.24
N LEU A 15 24.13 9.57 1.03
CA LEU A 15 23.27 8.57 1.68
C LEU A 15 21.86 8.58 1.11
N VAL A 16 21.27 9.77 0.95
CA VAL A 16 19.95 9.96 0.33
C VAL A 16 19.93 9.40 -1.08
N PHE A 17 20.91 9.73 -1.94
CA PHE A 17 20.97 9.19 -3.30
C PHE A 17 21.11 7.66 -3.31
N LYS A 18 21.96 7.11 -2.44
CA LYS A 18 22.17 5.66 -2.34
C LYS A 18 20.90 4.89 -1.95
N LEU A 19 20.05 5.50 -1.14
CA LEU A 19 18.77 4.90 -0.72
C LEU A 19 17.63 5.23 -1.69
N ALA A 20 17.63 6.42 -2.28
CA ALA A 20 16.59 6.85 -3.20
C ALA A 20 16.62 6.08 -4.54
N ILE A 21 17.79 5.83 -5.10
CA ILE A 21 17.90 5.17 -6.41
C ILE A 21 17.22 3.79 -6.41
N PRO A 22 17.53 2.84 -5.50
CA PRO A 22 16.84 1.56 -5.46
C PRO A 22 15.33 1.68 -5.24
N THR A 23 14.93 2.64 -4.39
CA THR A 23 13.49 2.86 -4.09
C THR A 23 12.75 3.40 -5.32
N VAL A 24 13.32 4.37 -6.02
CA VAL A 24 12.75 4.91 -7.27
C VAL A 24 12.68 3.82 -8.34
N MET A 25 13.71 3.02 -8.50
CA MET A 25 13.72 1.91 -9.46
C MET A 25 12.63 0.89 -9.14
N ALA A 26 12.46 0.53 -7.87
CA ALA A 26 11.37 -0.36 -7.44
C ALA A 26 9.98 0.23 -7.75
N GLN A 27 9.81 1.54 -7.55
CA GLN A 27 8.55 2.23 -7.89
C GLN A 27 8.30 2.28 -9.40
N LEU A 28 9.35 2.49 -10.21
CA LEU A 28 9.22 2.44 -11.68
C LEU A 28 8.79 1.04 -12.17
N VAL A 29 9.39 -0.02 -11.62
CA VAL A 29 9.00 -1.40 -11.95
C VAL A 29 7.54 -1.65 -11.57
N ASN A 30 7.12 -1.21 -10.38
CA ASN A 30 5.74 -1.33 -9.93
C ASN A 30 4.77 -0.57 -10.84
N LEU A 31 5.13 0.64 -11.26
CA LEU A 31 4.33 1.45 -12.19
C LEU A 31 4.21 0.76 -13.57
N LEU A 32 5.31 0.24 -14.10
CA LEU A 32 5.31 -0.51 -15.36
C LEU A 32 4.43 -1.76 -15.25
N TYR A 33 4.52 -2.50 -14.14
CA TYR A 33 3.65 -3.64 -13.87
C TYR A 33 2.17 -3.25 -13.94
N ASN A 34 1.79 -2.18 -13.24
CA ASN A 34 0.41 -1.70 -13.24
C ASN A 34 -0.09 -1.26 -14.64
N ILE A 35 0.79 -0.65 -15.44
CA ILE A 35 0.45 -0.25 -16.82
C ILE A 35 0.22 -1.51 -17.69
N VAL A 36 1.14 -2.46 -17.62
CA VAL A 36 1.06 -3.71 -18.40
C VAL A 36 -0.19 -4.49 -18.01
N ASP A 37 -0.46 -4.63 -16.71
CA ASP A 37 -1.66 -5.30 -16.19
C ASP A 37 -2.94 -4.70 -16.78
N ARG A 38 -3.08 -3.37 -16.74
CA ARG A 38 -4.24 -2.68 -17.31
C ARG A 38 -4.37 -2.84 -18.82
N ILE A 39 -3.26 -2.92 -19.56
CA ILE A 39 -3.28 -3.18 -20.98
C ILE A 39 -3.81 -4.61 -21.27
N TYR A 40 -3.36 -5.58 -20.48
CA TYR A 40 -3.84 -6.97 -20.63
C TYR A 40 -5.32 -7.08 -20.29
N VAL A 41 -5.75 -6.53 -19.14
CA VAL A 41 -7.16 -6.53 -18.73
C VAL A 41 -8.04 -5.84 -19.79
N GLY A 42 -7.61 -4.69 -20.31
CA GLY A 42 -8.37 -3.95 -21.33
C GLY A 42 -8.48 -4.66 -22.68
N ARG A 43 -7.59 -5.61 -22.97
CA ARG A 43 -7.60 -6.41 -24.20
C ARG A 43 -8.41 -7.70 -24.11
N ILE A 44 -9.01 -8.02 -22.97
CA ILE A 44 -9.87 -9.20 -22.86
C ILE A 44 -11.09 -9.01 -23.77
N PRO A 45 -11.35 -9.93 -24.74
CA PRO A 45 -12.49 -9.82 -25.62
C PRO A 45 -13.81 -9.74 -24.83
N GLU A 46 -14.73 -8.91 -25.28
CA GLU A 46 -16.09 -8.71 -24.76
C GLU A 46 -16.19 -8.05 -23.37
N ILE A 47 -15.26 -8.31 -22.44
CA ILE A 47 -15.36 -7.84 -21.04
C ILE A 47 -14.26 -6.85 -20.61
N GLY A 48 -13.27 -6.57 -21.46
CA GLY A 48 -12.11 -5.75 -21.10
C GLY A 48 -12.48 -4.34 -20.64
N SER A 49 -13.42 -3.68 -21.31
CA SER A 49 -13.91 -2.35 -20.92
C SER A 49 -14.66 -2.36 -19.59
N LEU A 50 -15.48 -3.38 -19.35
CA LEU A 50 -16.23 -3.56 -18.11
C LEU A 50 -15.28 -3.88 -16.93
N SER A 51 -14.28 -4.71 -17.17
CA SER A 51 -13.25 -5.04 -16.18
C SER A 51 -12.42 -3.82 -15.80
N LEU A 52 -11.99 -3.00 -16.78
CA LEU A 52 -11.29 -1.75 -16.52
C LEU A 52 -12.16 -0.74 -15.74
N ALA A 53 -13.44 -0.64 -16.08
CA ALA A 53 -14.38 0.20 -15.34
C ALA A 53 -14.54 -0.30 -13.90
N GLY A 54 -14.64 -1.61 -13.69
CA GLY A 54 -14.65 -2.23 -12.37
C GLY A 54 -13.40 -1.91 -11.55
N LEU A 55 -12.21 -2.04 -12.14
CA LEU A 55 -10.94 -1.64 -11.54
C LEU A 55 -10.93 -0.15 -11.15
N GLY A 56 -11.50 0.71 -12.02
CA GLY A 56 -11.60 2.15 -11.74
C GLY A 56 -12.44 2.46 -10.50
N VAL A 57 -13.56 1.76 -10.33
CA VAL A 57 -14.46 1.92 -9.17
C VAL A 57 -13.82 1.40 -7.87
N THR A 58 -12.97 0.38 -7.94
CA THR A 58 -12.28 -0.17 -6.76
C THR A 58 -11.10 0.70 -6.31
N PHE A 59 -10.53 1.52 -7.21
CA PHE A 59 -9.33 2.31 -6.93
C PHE A 59 -9.46 3.27 -5.71
N PRO A 60 -10.55 4.04 -5.53
CA PRO A 60 -10.72 4.86 -4.33
C PRO A 60 -10.76 4.06 -3.05
N ILE A 61 -11.30 2.84 -3.10
CA ILE A 61 -11.38 1.93 -1.95
C ILE A 61 -9.98 1.45 -1.57
N ILE A 62 -9.19 1.03 -2.56
CA ILE A 62 -7.79 0.63 -2.37
C ILE A 62 -6.97 1.77 -1.79
N LEU A 63 -7.16 3.01 -2.27
CA LEU A 63 -6.51 4.20 -1.71
C LEU A 63 -6.87 4.43 -0.24
N LEU A 64 -8.14 4.26 0.12
CA LEU A 64 -8.61 4.43 1.49
C LEU A 64 -7.95 3.39 2.41
N VAL A 65 -7.96 2.11 2.03
CA VAL A 65 -7.28 1.04 2.79
C VAL A 65 -5.78 1.31 2.90
N SER A 66 -5.14 1.71 1.80
CA SER A 66 -3.72 2.06 1.77
C SER A 66 -3.38 3.24 2.66
N ALA A 67 -4.27 4.23 2.81
CA ALA A 67 -4.08 5.36 3.70
C ALA A 67 -3.97 4.92 5.17
N PHE A 68 -4.80 3.98 5.62
CA PHE A 68 -4.69 3.41 6.97
C PHE A 68 -3.39 2.62 7.15
N ALA A 69 -3.00 1.83 6.15
CA ALA A 69 -1.73 1.10 6.18
C ALA A 69 -0.53 2.04 6.25
N MET A 70 -0.54 3.13 5.47
CA MET A 70 0.50 4.15 5.48
C MET A 70 0.57 4.90 6.81
N LEU A 71 -0.56 5.24 7.40
CA LEU A 71 -0.61 5.94 8.69
C LEU A 71 0.15 5.16 9.78
N ALA A 72 -0.13 3.88 9.90
CA ALA A 72 0.52 3.03 10.89
C ALA A 72 1.94 2.63 10.48
N GLY A 73 2.14 2.26 9.19
CA GLY A 73 3.42 1.78 8.68
C GLY A 73 4.47 2.88 8.62
N MET A 74 4.21 3.98 7.90
CA MET A 74 5.19 5.06 7.74
C MET A 74 5.35 5.88 9.03
N GLY A 75 4.24 6.13 9.75
CA GLY A 75 4.28 6.84 11.03
C GLY A 75 5.07 6.06 12.09
N GLY A 76 4.86 4.76 12.16
CA GLY A 76 5.60 3.88 13.07
C GLY A 76 7.06 3.70 12.67
N ALA A 77 7.33 3.48 11.38
CA ALA A 77 8.68 3.27 10.87
C ALA A 77 9.58 4.48 11.13
N SER A 78 9.09 5.70 10.90
CA SER A 78 9.88 6.91 11.14
C SER A 78 10.21 7.11 12.62
N ARG A 79 9.26 6.87 13.53
CA ARG A 79 9.48 6.97 14.97
C ARG A 79 10.41 5.88 15.49
N ALA A 80 10.27 4.65 14.99
CA ALA A 80 11.17 3.54 15.32
C ALA A 80 12.60 3.84 14.85
N ALA A 81 12.76 4.38 13.63
CA ALA A 81 14.07 4.76 13.11
C ALA A 81 14.78 5.83 13.97
N VAL A 82 14.03 6.83 14.46
CA VAL A 82 14.58 7.83 15.40
C VAL A 82 15.03 7.17 16.69
N SER A 83 14.20 6.30 17.30
CA SER A 83 14.57 5.58 18.53
C SER A 83 15.78 4.68 18.35
N MET A 84 15.91 4.03 17.17
CA MET A 84 17.11 3.27 16.83
C MET A 84 18.36 4.16 16.71
N GLY A 85 18.20 5.36 16.16
CA GLY A 85 19.29 6.36 16.10
C GLY A 85 19.72 6.85 17.50
N GLU A 86 18.77 6.94 18.44
CA GLU A 86 19.02 7.24 19.86
C GLU A 86 19.63 6.02 20.62
N LYS A 87 19.80 4.87 19.95
CA LYS A 87 20.23 3.58 20.53
C LYS A 87 19.26 2.99 21.57
N ASP A 88 18.02 3.47 21.58
CA ASP A 88 16.93 2.97 22.41
C ASP A 88 16.15 1.89 21.64
N ASN A 89 16.76 0.70 21.56
CA ASN A 89 16.19 -0.43 20.82
C ASN A 89 14.88 -0.95 21.46
N ASP A 90 14.77 -0.89 22.79
CA ASP A 90 13.56 -1.32 23.51
C ASP A 90 12.35 -0.47 23.14
N LYS A 91 12.56 0.85 23.00
CA LYS A 91 11.52 1.78 22.56
C LYS A 91 11.17 1.56 21.08
N ALA A 92 12.17 1.33 20.22
CA ALA A 92 11.95 1.04 18.80
C ALA A 92 11.12 -0.24 18.63
N GLU A 93 11.44 -1.30 19.36
CA GLU A 93 10.70 -2.58 19.34
C GLU A 93 9.24 -2.41 19.79
N LYS A 94 9.00 -1.67 20.87
CA LYS A 94 7.64 -1.36 21.35
C LYS A 94 6.84 -0.57 20.30
N ILE A 95 7.45 0.40 19.64
CA ILE A 95 6.80 1.18 18.58
C ILE A 95 6.40 0.25 17.42
N LEU A 96 7.32 -0.59 16.94
CA LEU A 96 7.05 -1.53 15.86
C LEU A 96 5.98 -2.54 16.25
N GLY A 97 6.04 -3.09 17.45
CA GLY A 97 5.04 -4.02 17.98
C GLY A 97 3.64 -3.40 18.04
N ASN A 98 3.53 -2.17 18.54
CA ASN A 98 2.25 -1.44 18.59
C ASN A 98 1.72 -1.13 17.19
N CYS A 99 2.57 -0.73 16.24
CA CYS A 99 2.16 -0.48 14.86
C CYS A 99 1.69 -1.76 14.16
N THR A 100 2.38 -2.88 14.38
CA THR A 100 1.97 -4.18 13.85
C THR A 100 0.62 -4.62 14.40
N MET A 101 0.42 -4.47 15.71
CA MET A 101 -0.86 -4.79 16.34
C MET A 101 -2.01 -3.91 15.79
N LEU A 102 -1.74 -2.63 15.62
CA LEU A 102 -2.71 -1.67 15.06
C LEU A 102 -3.06 -2.01 13.61
N LEU A 103 -2.07 -2.42 12.80
CA LEU A 103 -2.30 -2.87 11.43
C LEU A 103 -3.15 -4.15 11.38
N ILE A 104 -2.90 -5.11 12.27
CA ILE A 104 -3.71 -6.34 12.37
C ILE A 104 -5.16 -5.98 12.72
N ILE A 105 -5.36 -5.12 13.73
CA ILE A 105 -6.71 -4.70 14.13
C ILE A 105 -7.42 -3.99 12.96
N PHE A 106 -6.77 -3.04 12.30
CA PHE A 106 -7.35 -2.36 11.13
C PHE A 106 -7.66 -3.32 10.00
N SER A 107 -6.77 -4.27 9.70
CA SER A 107 -6.98 -5.27 8.66
C SER A 107 -8.23 -6.11 8.94
N VAL A 108 -8.39 -6.61 10.17
CA VAL A 108 -9.55 -7.41 10.55
C VAL A 108 -10.84 -6.57 10.49
N VAL A 109 -10.82 -5.35 11.06
CA VAL A 109 -11.99 -4.48 11.04
C VAL A 109 -12.40 -4.11 9.61
N LEU A 110 -11.43 -3.72 8.78
CA LEU A 110 -11.71 -3.38 7.38
C LEU A 110 -12.21 -4.59 6.60
N ALA A 111 -11.61 -5.77 6.79
CA ALA A 111 -12.06 -7.00 6.12
C ALA A 111 -13.52 -7.33 6.48
N VAL A 112 -13.89 -7.25 7.76
CA VAL A 112 -15.27 -7.49 8.21
C VAL A 112 -16.23 -6.45 7.62
N VAL A 113 -15.88 -5.17 7.69
CA VAL A 113 -16.69 -4.08 7.12
C VAL A 113 -16.89 -4.28 5.63
N PHE A 114 -15.82 -4.58 4.88
CA PHE A 114 -15.91 -4.81 3.45
C PHE A 114 -16.71 -6.07 3.11
N MET A 115 -16.53 -7.18 3.81
CA MET A 115 -17.33 -8.38 3.59
C MET A 115 -18.84 -8.12 3.74
N LEU A 116 -19.24 -7.28 4.70
CA LEU A 116 -20.65 -6.98 4.97
C LEU A 116 -21.21 -5.91 4.02
N THR A 117 -20.39 -4.98 3.54
CA THR A 117 -20.88 -3.78 2.85
C THR A 117 -20.33 -3.60 1.43
N LYS A 118 -19.57 -4.59 0.90
CA LYS A 118 -18.87 -4.45 -0.39
C LYS A 118 -19.77 -3.99 -1.54
N ASN A 119 -20.94 -4.59 -1.71
CA ASN A 119 -21.85 -4.25 -2.80
C ASN A 119 -22.42 -2.83 -2.64
N GLN A 120 -22.77 -2.43 -1.41
CA GLN A 120 -23.28 -1.08 -1.14
C GLN A 120 -22.23 0.00 -1.33
N ILE A 121 -21.00 -0.28 -0.93
CA ILE A 121 -19.86 0.61 -1.13
C ILE A 121 -19.57 0.77 -2.60
N LEU A 122 -19.43 -0.32 -3.34
CA LEU A 122 -19.16 -0.30 -4.78
C LEU A 122 -20.23 0.48 -5.56
N MET A 123 -21.50 0.28 -5.26
CA MET A 123 -22.59 1.03 -5.88
C MET A 123 -22.52 2.53 -5.59
N LYS A 124 -22.17 2.93 -4.37
CA LYS A 124 -21.99 4.34 -4.01
C LYS A 124 -20.78 4.99 -4.69
N PHE A 125 -19.74 4.21 -4.99
CA PHE A 125 -18.56 4.67 -5.72
C PHE A 125 -18.74 4.61 -7.24
N GLY A 126 -19.95 4.30 -7.74
CA GLY A 126 -20.32 4.40 -9.14
C GLY A 126 -20.25 3.08 -9.91
N ALA A 127 -20.22 1.94 -9.24
CA ALA A 127 -20.42 0.66 -9.93
C ALA A 127 -21.83 0.59 -10.48
N SER A 128 -21.95 0.22 -11.78
CA SER A 128 -23.22 -0.14 -12.39
C SER A 128 -23.52 -1.62 -12.18
N GLU A 129 -24.76 -2.04 -12.42
CA GLU A 129 -25.12 -3.46 -12.36
C GLU A 129 -24.24 -4.34 -13.28
N ALA A 130 -23.78 -3.77 -14.39
CA ALA A 130 -22.89 -4.46 -15.33
C ALA A 130 -21.42 -4.56 -14.83
N THR A 131 -20.94 -3.58 -14.04
CA THR A 131 -19.54 -3.57 -13.56
C THR A 131 -19.39 -4.15 -12.16
N LEU A 132 -20.49 -4.26 -11.41
CA LEU A 132 -20.50 -4.74 -10.02
C LEU A 132 -19.90 -6.14 -9.85
N PRO A 133 -20.17 -7.14 -10.69
CA PRO A 133 -19.56 -8.46 -10.56
C PRO A 133 -18.03 -8.40 -10.64
N TYR A 134 -17.50 -7.70 -11.66
CA TYR A 134 -16.05 -7.59 -11.88
C TYR A 134 -15.35 -6.82 -10.74
N ALA A 135 -15.99 -5.75 -10.24
CA ALA A 135 -15.48 -4.98 -9.12
C ALA A 135 -15.52 -5.79 -7.81
N SER A 136 -16.57 -6.56 -7.60
CA SER A 136 -16.73 -7.42 -6.41
C SER A 136 -15.73 -8.58 -6.38
N ASP A 137 -15.46 -9.20 -7.53
CA ASP A 137 -14.49 -10.29 -7.66
C ASP A 137 -13.05 -9.80 -7.47
N TYR A 138 -12.76 -8.60 -7.94
CA TYR A 138 -11.43 -7.99 -7.76
C TYR A 138 -11.10 -7.61 -6.31
N ILE A 139 -12.12 -7.26 -5.50
CA ILE A 139 -11.95 -6.84 -4.10
C ILE A 139 -12.01 -8.02 -3.12
N SER A 140 -12.52 -9.18 -3.53
CA SER A 140 -12.67 -10.36 -2.68
C SER A 140 -11.39 -11.17 -2.57
#